data_bfb4275e515871cc8ff2a6c59db38f60
#
_entry.id   bfb4275e515871cc8ff2a6c59db38f60
#
_cell.length_a   1.000
_cell.length_b   1.000
_cell.length_c   1.000
_cell.angle_alpha   90.00
_cell.angle_beta   90.00
_cell.angle_gamma   90.00
#
_symmetry.space_group_name_H-M   'P 1'
#
loop_
_entity.id
_entity.type
_entity.pdbx_description
1 polymer ?
#
loop_
_entity_poly.entity_id
_entity_poly.type
_entity_poly.pdbx_seq_one_letter_code
_entity_poly.pdbx_strand_id
1 'polypeptide(L)'
;LLTPLLKAMPQKIDEDMVIKLAKDMCSALELCRKHGIIHRDIKPQNIMLLKSGIIKVTDFGIAKLPNTETVTMTDKAIGTVYYISPEQASGRLIDPRSDLYSLGAMLYEMVTGQLPFYAESSVSVVLMQVNDDPVPPRELNPSLPRGLEQIILCAMEKDPEYRYQNA
;
A
#
# COMPACT_ATOMS: atom_id res chain seq x y z
N LEU A 1 -7.12 14.03 3.47
CA LEU A 1 -6.93 12.58 3.38
C LEU A 1 -7.11 12.14 1.93
N LEU A 2 -6.37 11.13 1.49
CA LEU A 2 -6.47 10.56 0.14
C LEU A 2 -7.76 9.74 -0.04
N THR A 3 -8.28 9.16 1.04
CA THR A 3 -9.51 8.34 1.03
C THR A 3 -10.73 9.03 0.41
N PRO A 4 -11.07 10.31 0.70
CA PRO A 4 -12.19 10.98 0.03
C PRO A 4 -11.97 11.13 -1.48
N LEU A 5 -10.72 11.30 -1.91
CA LEU A 5 -10.38 11.39 -3.33
C LEU A 5 -10.63 10.06 -4.04
N LEU A 6 -10.17 8.94 -3.45
CA LEU A 6 -10.42 7.59 -3.98
C LEU A 6 -11.92 7.26 -4.04
N LYS A 7 -12.69 7.66 -3.02
CA LYS A 7 -14.15 7.42 -2.97
C LYS A 7 -14.97 8.34 -3.87
N ALA A 8 -14.50 9.58 -4.10
CA ALA A 8 -15.22 10.56 -4.90
C ALA A 8 -14.98 10.41 -6.40
N MET A 9 -13.97 9.66 -6.80
CA MET A 9 -13.63 9.38 -8.20
C MET A 9 -14.06 7.95 -8.57
N PRO A 10 -15.28 7.74 -9.09
CA PRO A 10 -15.67 6.46 -9.68
C PRO A 10 -14.92 6.17 -10.97
N GLN A 11 -14.12 7.09 -11.45
CA GLN A 11 -13.22 6.95 -12.58
C GLN A 11 -11.77 7.02 -12.07
N LYS A 12 -10.91 6.23 -12.68
CA LYS A 12 -9.46 6.13 -12.48
C LYS A 12 -8.83 7.49 -12.22
N ILE A 13 -7.96 7.58 -11.24
CA ILE A 13 -7.16 8.79 -11.00
C ILE A 13 -6.26 9.00 -12.22
N ASP A 14 -6.10 10.26 -12.60
CA ASP A 14 -5.20 10.65 -13.68
C ASP A 14 -3.78 10.11 -13.46
N GLU A 15 -3.20 9.56 -14.52
CA GLU A 15 -1.89 8.87 -14.47
C GLU A 15 -0.79 9.78 -13.93
N ASP A 16 -0.74 11.03 -14.39
CA ASP A 16 0.26 12.01 -13.95
C ASP A 16 0.15 12.28 -12.44
N MET A 17 -1.07 12.30 -11.92
CA MET A 17 -1.33 12.43 -10.49
C MET A 17 -0.86 11.20 -9.70
N VAL A 18 -1.08 9.99 -10.24
CA VAL A 18 -0.60 8.74 -9.61
C VAL A 18 0.92 8.71 -9.58
N ILE A 19 1.58 9.05 -10.69
CA ILE A 19 3.04 9.10 -10.79
C ILE A 19 3.61 10.15 -9.82
N LYS A 20 3.01 11.33 -9.75
CA LYS A 20 3.43 12.37 -8.82
C LYS A 20 3.31 11.89 -7.38
N LEU A 21 2.17 11.31 -7.01
CA LEU A 21 1.95 10.77 -5.67
C LEU A 21 2.96 9.67 -5.34
N ALA A 22 3.21 8.74 -6.26
CA ALA A 22 4.19 7.68 -6.09
C ALA A 22 5.58 8.25 -5.80
N LYS A 23 6.04 9.25 -6.56
CA LYS A 23 7.34 9.92 -6.37
C LYS A 23 7.43 10.63 -5.01
N ASP A 24 6.39 11.35 -4.63
CA ASP A 24 6.35 12.06 -3.34
C ASP A 24 6.36 11.05 -2.17
N MET A 25 5.63 9.94 -2.29
CA MET A 25 5.61 8.85 -1.30
C MET A 25 6.96 8.14 -1.21
N CYS A 26 7.58 7.79 -2.34
CA CYS A 26 8.92 7.21 -2.35
C CYS A 26 9.93 8.13 -1.65
N SER A 27 9.88 9.45 -1.92
CA SER A 27 10.76 10.41 -1.25
C SER A 27 10.56 10.43 0.26
N ALA A 28 9.30 10.34 0.73
CA ALA A 28 8.99 10.29 2.17
C ALA A 28 9.47 8.98 2.80
N LEU A 29 9.25 7.83 2.14
CA LEU A 29 9.68 6.52 2.63
C LEU A 29 11.22 6.41 2.66
N GLU A 30 11.91 6.95 1.66
CA GLU A 30 13.38 7.00 1.66
C GLU A 30 13.93 7.85 2.80
N LEU A 31 13.26 8.96 3.13
CA LEU A 31 13.62 9.75 4.31
C LEU A 31 13.42 8.94 5.60
N CYS A 32 12.31 8.23 5.74
CA CYS A 32 12.06 7.33 6.87
C CYS A 32 13.16 6.27 6.99
N ARG A 33 13.49 5.59 5.87
CA ARG A 33 14.54 4.57 5.82
C ARG A 33 15.89 5.10 6.29
N LYS A 34 16.30 6.28 5.84
CA LYS A 34 17.56 6.94 6.27
C LYS A 34 17.62 7.20 7.76
N HIS A 35 16.48 7.36 8.43
CA HIS A 35 16.38 7.56 9.88
C HIS A 35 16.08 6.28 10.66
N GLY A 36 16.11 5.10 10.00
CA GLY A 36 15.80 3.82 10.63
C GLY A 36 14.33 3.66 11.01
N ILE A 37 13.43 4.41 10.36
CA ILE A 37 11.99 4.39 10.64
C ILE A 37 11.28 3.56 9.57
N ILE A 38 10.43 2.65 9.99
CA ILE A 38 9.48 1.92 9.14
C ILE A 38 8.09 2.40 9.53
N HIS A 39 7.28 2.79 8.54
CA HIS A 39 5.95 3.36 8.80
C HIS A 39 4.94 2.31 9.28
N ARG A 40 4.93 1.13 8.65
CA ARG A 40 4.13 -0.07 9.01
C ARG A 40 2.61 0.06 8.82
N ASP A 41 2.10 1.19 8.34
CA ASP A 41 0.66 1.42 8.14
C ASP A 41 0.40 2.37 6.97
N ILE A 42 1.09 2.13 5.83
CA ILE A 42 0.87 2.89 4.60
C ILE A 42 -0.49 2.48 4.02
N LYS A 43 -1.39 3.47 3.90
CA LYS A 43 -2.74 3.31 3.36
C LYS A 43 -3.35 4.69 3.06
N PRO A 44 -4.38 4.79 2.22
CA PRO A 44 -4.98 6.08 1.84
C PRO A 44 -5.45 6.95 3.01
N GLN A 45 -5.83 6.33 4.13
CA GLN A 45 -6.28 7.04 5.34
C GLN A 45 -5.15 7.83 6.01
N ASN A 46 -3.91 7.38 5.84
CA ASN A 46 -2.71 7.99 6.45
C ASN A 46 -1.97 8.91 5.49
N ILE A 47 -2.54 9.18 4.31
CA ILE A 47 -1.97 10.09 3.32
C ILE A 47 -2.82 11.36 3.23
N MET A 48 -2.20 12.49 3.46
CA MET A 48 -2.81 13.81 3.32
C MET A 48 -2.32 14.49 2.04
N LEU A 49 -3.23 14.79 1.13
CA LEU A 49 -2.98 15.67 0.01
C LEU A 49 -3.44 17.08 0.39
N LEU A 50 -2.51 18.00 0.49
CA LEU A 50 -2.78 19.42 0.76
C LEU A 50 -3.27 20.12 -0.51
N LYS A 51 -3.99 21.24 -0.36
CA LYS A 51 -4.43 22.08 -1.49
C LYS A 51 -3.27 22.61 -2.34
N SER A 52 -2.08 22.71 -1.76
CA SER A 52 -0.83 23.07 -2.45
C SER A 52 -0.26 21.95 -3.32
N GLY A 53 -0.87 20.75 -3.33
CA GLY A 53 -0.37 19.56 -4.01
C GLY A 53 0.74 18.83 -3.25
N ILE A 54 1.07 19.26 -2.02
CA ILE A 54 2.06 18.58 -1.16
C ILE A 54 1.40 17.39 -0.50
N ILE A 55 2.12 16.25 -0.48
CA ILE A 55 1.72 15.03 0.20
C ILE A 55 2.40 14.98 1.57
N LYS A 56 1.64 14.58 2.58
CA LYS A 56 2.16 14.28 3.93
C LYS A 56 1.71 12.90 4.35
N VAL A 57 2.65 12.12 4.85
CA VAL A 57 2.39 10.83 5.50
C VAL A 57 2.16 11.10 6.98
N THR A 58 1.09 10.54 7.53
CA THR A 58 0.66 10.72 8.93
C THR A 58 0.47 9.36 9.59
N ASP A 59 0.31 9.37 10.91
CA ASP A 59 -0.04 8.18 11.70
C ASP A 59 0.94 7.01 11.52
N PHE A 60 2.22 7.29 11.82
CA PHE A 60 3.23 6.24 11.88
C PHE A 60 2.78 5.11 12.81
N GLY A 61 2.83 3.88 12.33
CA GLY A 61 2.39 2.68 13.05
C GLY A 61 3.27 2.29 14.25
N ILE A 62 3.82 3.27 14.96
CA ILE A 62 4.75 3.10 16.10
C ILE A 62 4.08 2.28 17.23
N ALA A 63 2.75 2.34 17.35
CA ALA A 63 1.99 1.60 18.35
C ALA A 63 1.77 0.12 18.01
N LYS A 64 2.15 -0.32 16.80
CA LYS A 64 2.05 -1.72 16.35
C LYS A 64 3.38 -2.46 16.59
N LEU A 65 3.95 -2.35 17.82
CA LEU A 65 5.04 -3.23 18.23
C LEU A 65 4.53 -4.68 18.26
N PRO A 66 5.36 -5.66 17.85
CA PRO A 66 5.00 -7.06 17.89
C PRO A 66 5.02 -7.56 19.34
N ASN A 67 4.01 -7.22 20.12
CA ASN A 67 3.67 -8.00 21.29
C ASN A 67 2.54 -8.92 20.88
N THR A 68 2.80 -10.18 21.01
CA THR A 68 2.06 -11.41 20.89
C THR A 68 0.66 -11.37 21.55
N GLU A 69 -0.15 -10.40 21.26
CA GLU A 69 -1.55 -10.42 21.66
C GLU A 69 -2.40 -10.19 20.42
N THR A 70 -3.15 -11.23 20.12
CA THR A 70 -4.29 -11.32 19.20
C THR A 70 -4.70 -9.98 18.59
N VAL A 71 -4.66 -9.91 17.26
CA VAL A 71 -5.32 -8.88 16.46
C VAL A 71 -6.79 -8.84 16.90
N THR A 72 -7.09 -8.09 17.95
CA THR A 72 -8.46 -7.78 18.32
C THR A 72 -9.03 -6.94 17.18
N MET A 73 -9.92 -7.53 16.42
CA MET A 73 -10.60 -6.96 15.27
C MET A 73 -11.48 -5.80 15.71
N THR A 74 -10.90 -4.62 15.85
CA THR A 74 -11.66 -3.37 15.91
C THR A 74 -11.90 -2.87 14.49
N ASP A 75 -12.98 -2.13 14.24
CA ASP A 75 -13.33 -1.58 12.92
C ASP A 75 -12.19 -0.80 12.25
N LYS A 76 -11.24 -0.26 13.02
CA LYS A 76 -10.00 0.35 12.52
C LYS A 76 -9.02 -0.68 11.92
N ALA A 77 -9.05 -1.94 12.36
CA ALA A 77 -8.21 -3.00 11.83
C ALA A 77 -8.69 -3.48 10.44
N ILE A 78 -10.00 -3.41 10.17
CA ILE A 78 -10.59 -3.88 8.91
C ILE A 78 -10.00 -3.14 7.69
N GLY A 79 -9.80 -1.82 7.77
CA GLY A 79 -9.21 -1.05 6.67
C GLY A 79 -7.71 -1.28 6.43
N THR A 80 -6.99 -1.81 7.42
CA THR A 80 -5.54 -2.00 7.36
C THR A 80 -5.14 -3.28 6.63
N VAL A 81 -5.96 -4.32 6.66
CA VAL A 81 -5.64 -5.63 6.05
C VAL A 81 -5.51 -5.58 4.52
N TYR A 82 -6.12 -4.58 3.88
CA TYR A 82 -6.07 -4.44 2.42
C TYR A 82 -4.72 -3.98 1.87
N TYR A 83 -3.84 -3.45 2.73
CA TYR A 83 -2.52 -2.91 2.35
C TYR A 83 -1.37 -3.54 3.14
N ILE A 84 -1.66 -4.52 4.00
CA ILE A 84 -0.65 -5.17 4.84
C ILE A 84 0.30 -6.00 3.98
N SER A 85 1.60 -5.95 4.28
CA SER A 85 2.58 -6.78 3.57
C SER A 85 2.51 -8.25 4.02
N PRO A 86 2.93 -9.21 3.15
CA PRO A 86 2.95 -10.63 3.49
C PRO A 86 3.73 -10.95 4.76
N GLU A 87 4.87 -10.31 4.98
CA GLU A 87 5.69 -10.48 6.19
C GLU A 87 5.02 -9.94 7.44
N GLN A 88 4.32 -8.79 7.35
CA GLN A 88 3.50 -8.28 8.46
C GLN A 88 2.34 -9.22 8.78
N ALA A 89 1.64 -9.69 7.75
CA ALA A 89 0.51 -10.63 7.86
C ALA A 89 0.93 -11.96 8.49
N SER A 90 2.16 -12.40 8.22
CA SER A 90 2.73 -13.67 8.72
C SER A 90 3.50 -13.51 10.04
N GLY A 91 3.59 -12.31 10.62
CA GLY A 91 4.37 -12.05 11.83
C GLY A 91 5.89 -12.26 11.65
N ARG A 92 6.39 -12.13 10.42
CA ARG A 92 7.83 -12.21 10.10
C ARG A 92 8.53 -10.87 10.38
N LEU A 93 9.86 -10.86 10.24
CA LEU A 93 10.64 -9.63 10.35
C LEU A 93 10.19 -8.62 9.29
N ILE A 94 9.96 -7.40 9.76
CA ILE A 94 9.51 -6.26 8.96
C ILE A 94 10.72 -5.35 8.71
N ASP A 95 10.90 -4.96 7.45
CA ASP A 95 11.90 -3.98 7.05
C ASP A 95 11.27 -2.87 6.18
N PRO A 96 12.01 -1.85 5.71
CA PRO A 96 11.45 -0.76 4.91
C PRO A 96 10.75 -1.21 3.62
N ARG A 97 11.04 -2.39 3.09
CA ARG A 97 10.39 -2.97 1.90
C ARG A 97 8.94 -3.37 2.13
N SER A 98 8.53 -3.51 3.41
CA SER A 98 7.12 -3.69 3.79
C SER A 98 6.27 -2.47 3.44
N ASP A 99 6.83 -1.26 3.63
CA ASP A 99 6.15 -0.02 3.26
C ASP A 99 6.04 0.12 1.73
N LEU A 100 7.02 -0.42 0.96
CA LEU A 100 6.95 -0.45 -0.50
C LEU A 100 5.84 -1.37 -1.01
N TYR A 101 5.62 -2.52 -0.36
CA TYR A 101 4.49 -3.39 -0.67
C TYR A 101 3.15 -2.66 -0.46
N SER A 102 3.00 -2.03 0.70
CA SER A 102 1.79 -1.26 1.04
C SER A 102 1.55 -0.11 0.05
N LEU A 103 2.63 0.57 -0.38
CA LEU A 103 2.57 1.59 -1.43
C LEU A 103 2.11 0.97 -2.76
N GLY A 104 2.66 -0.19 -3.16
CA GLY A 104 2.25 -0.93 -4.35
C GLY A 104 0.76 -1.27 -4.34
N ALA A 105 0.23 -1.80 -3.22
CA ALA A 105 -1.20 -2.10 -3.06
C ALA A 105 -2.08 -0.84 -3.15
N MET A 106 -1.62 0.28 -2.62
CA MET A 106 -2.32 1.57 -2.73
C MET A 106 -2.31 2.10 -4.17
N LEU A 107 -1.17 2.02 -4.87
CA LEU A 107 -1.08 2.42 -6.28
C LEU A 107 -1.93 1.53 -7.17
N TYR A 108 -1.99 0.22 -6.88
CA TYR A 108 -2.89 -0.71 -7.56
C TYR A 108 -4.35 -0.24 -7.50
N GLU A 109 -4.84 0.07 -6.30
CA GLU A 109 -6.20 0.58 -6.11
C GLU A 109 -6.42 1.90 -6.87
N MET A 110 -5.44 2.80 -6.86
CA MET A 110 -5.54 4.09 -7.56
C MET A 110 -5.67 3.95 -9.07
N VAL A 111 -4.95 3.01 -9.68
CA VAL A 111 -4.95 2.85 -11.16
C VAL A 111 -6.05 1.93 -11.68
N THR A 112 -6.59 1.05 -10.82
CA THR A 112 -7.64 0.10 -11.21
C THR A 112 -9.02 0.49 -10.69
N GLY A 113 -9.07 1.27 -9.59
CA GLY A 113 -10.31 1.55 -8.83
C GLY A 113 -10.77 0.37 -7.97
N GLN A 114 -9.96 -0.69 -7.86
CA GLN A 114 -10.27 -1.90 -7.09
C GLN A 114 -9.10 -2.27 -6.17
N LEU A 115 -9.43 -2.85 -5.03
CA LEU A 115 -8.40 -3.43 -4.14
C LEU A 115 -7.74 -4.63 -4.83
N PRO A 116 -6.42 -4.85 -4.64
CA PRO A 116 -5.75 -6.02 -5.20
C PRO A 116 -6.30 -7.35 -4.67
N PHE A 117 -6.76 -7.34 -3.40
CA PHE A 117 -7.39 -8.48 -2.75
C PHE A 117 -8.61 -8.01 -1.97
N TYR A 118 -9.73 -8.70 -2.17
CA TYR A 118 -10.98 -8.43 -1.49
C TYR A 118 -11.71 -9.72 -1.16
N ALA A 119 -12.19 -9.82 0.07
CA ALA A 119 -13.08 -10.89 0.54
C ALA A 119 -13.97 -10.34 1.66
N GLU A 120 -15.07 -11.03 1.98
CA GLU A 120 -15.97 -10.65 3.08
C GLU A 120 -15.28 -10.78 4.45
N SER A 121 -14.38 -11.74 4.58
CA SER A 121 -13.60 -11.96 5.80
C SER A 121 -12.23 -11.30 5.70
N SER A 122 -11.87 -10.49 6.71
CA SER A 122 -10.52 -9.93 6.83
C SER A 122 -9.44 -11.01 6.93
N VAL A 123 -9.73 -12.17 7.52
CA VAL A 123 -8.81 -13.32 7.56
C VAL A 123 -8.53 -13.83 6.15
N SER A 124 -9.55 -13.91 5.30
CA SER A 124 -9.38 -14.31 3.89
C SER A 124 -8.51 -13.32 3.14
N VAL A 125 -8.71 -12.00 3.35
CA VAL A 125 -7.85 -10.96 2.73
C VAL A 125 -6.40 -11.12 3.18
N VAL A 126 -6.15 -11.34 4.47
CA VAL A 126 -4.80 -11.58 5.01
C VAL A 126 -4.15 -12.81 4.35
N LEU A 127 -4.90 -13.90 4.17
CA LEU A 127 -4.38 -15.10 3.49
C LEU A 127 -4.06 -14.82 2.02
N MET A 128 -4.89 -14.05 1.31
CA MET A 128 -4.62 -13.63 -0.07
C MET A 128 -3.37 -12.74 -0.17
N GLN A 129 -3.16 -11.84 0.79
CA GLN A 129 -1.93 -11.04 0.85
C GLN A 129 -0.66 -11.91 0.93
N VAL A 130 -0.75 -13.04 1.60
CA VAL A 130 0.40 -13.96 1.78
C VAL A 130 0.61 -14.89 0.58
N ASN A 131 -0.48 -15.38 -0.03
CA ASN A 131 -0.42 -16.54 -0.92
C ASN A 131 -0.80 -16.25 -2.37
N ASP A 132 -1.68 -15.27 -2.63
CA ASP A 132 -2.28 -15.08 -3.95
C ASP A 132 -1.60 -13.95 -4.72
N ASP A 133 -1.48 -14.08 -6.04
CA ASP A 133 -1.05 -12.99 -6.90
C ASP A 133 -2.25 -12.08 -7.23
N PRO A 134 -2.04 -10.76 -7.32
CA PRO A 134 -3.10 -9.85 -7.73
C PRO A 134 -3.39 -10.02 -9.23
N VAL A 135 -4.62 -9.75 -9.63
CA VAL A 135 -4.97 -9.63 -11.05
C VAL A 135 -4.07 -8.55 -11.68
N PRO A 136 -3.44 -8.80 -12.83
CA PRO A 136 -2.62 -7.78 -13.48
C PRO A 136 -3.40 -6.47 -13.70
N PRO A 137 -2.87 -5.31 -13.26
CA PRO A 137 -3.59 -4.03 -13.35
C PRO A 137 -4.15 -3.70 -14.73
N ARG A 138 -3.45 -4.11 -15.81
CA ARG A 138 -3.88 -3.86 -17.18
C ARG A 138 -5.06 -4.73 -17.64
N GLU A 139 -5.38 -5.81 -16.95
CA GLU A 139 -6.63 -6.56 -17.21
C GLU A 139 -7.84 -5.74 -16.78
N LEU A 140 -7.71 -4.95 -15.70
CA LEU A 140 -8.77 -4.07 -15.21
C LEU A 140 -8.71 -2.68 -15.85
N ASN A 141 -7.52 -2.22 -16.24
CA ASN A 141 -7.26 -0.95 -16.90
C ASN A 141 -6.33 -1.13 -18.11
N PRO A 142 -6.82 -1.51 -19.29
CA PRO A 142 -6.00 -1.72 -20.47
C PRO A 142 -5.23 -0.49 -20.96
N SER A 143 -5.65 0.74 -20.57
CA SER A 143 -4.97 1.98 -20.93
C SER A 143 -3.73 2.25 -20.07
N LEU A 144 -3.52 1.50 -18.98
CA LEU A 144 -2.38 1.69 -18.08
C LEU A 144 -1.06 1.40 -18.82
N PRO A 145 -0.04 2.27 -18.72
CA PRO A 145 1.28 1.99 -19.26
C PRO A 145 1.88 0.72 -18.66
N ARG A 146 2.52 -0.09 -19.53
CA ARG A 146 3.18 -1.33 -19.08
C ARG A 146 4.23 -1.09 -17.99
N GLY A 147 4.96 0.02 -18.07
CA GLY A 147 5.97 0.35 -17.06
C GLY A 147 5.37 0.59 -15.67
N LEU A 148 4.21 1.25 -15.61
CA LEU A 148 3.54 1.49 -14.32
C LEU A 148 2.95 0.20 -13.73
N GLU A 149 2.37 -0.68 -14.56
CA GLU A 149 1.97 -2.01 -14.13
C GLU A 149 3.14 -2.80 -13.54
N GLN A 150 4.29 -2.84 -14.24
CA GLN A 150 5.48 -3.55 -13.78
C GLN A 150 6.00 -3.01 -12.44
N ILE A 151 5.98 -1.68 -12.25
CA ILE A 151 6.36 -1.04 -10.99
C ILE A 151 5.44 -1.51 -9.86
N ILE A 152 4.13 -1.50 -10.09
CA ILE A 152 3.14 -1.91 -9.09
C ILE A 152 3.32 -3.39 -8.73
N LEU A 153 3.41 -4.27 -9.72
CA LEU A 153 3.56 -5.71 -9.50
C LEU A 153 4.88 -6.04 -8.81
N CYS A 154 5.99 -5.42 -9.22
CA CYS A 154 7.28 -5.60 -8.55
C CYS A 154 7.24 -5.13 -7.08
N ALA A 155 6.58 -4.00 -6.78
CA ALA A 155 6.42 -3.55 -5.40
C ALA A 155 5.58 -4.54 -4.58
N MET A 156 4.65 -5.27 -5.21
CA MET A 156 3.74 -6.23 -4.59
C MET A 156 4.25 -7.69 -4.60
N GLU A 157 5.51 -7.93 -4.96
CA GLU A 157 6.12 -9.25 -4.85
C GLU A 157 6.02 -9.78 -3.41
N LYS A 158 5.74 -11.08 -3.27
CA LYS A 158 5.54 -11.69 -1.94
C LYS A 158 6.81 -11.75 -1.14
N ASP A 159 7.91 -12.13 -1.78
CA ASP A 159 9.23 -12.13 -1.16
C ASP A 159 9.85 -10.72 -1.27
N PRO A 160 10.24 -10.09 -0.16
CA PRO A 160 10.91 -8.78 -0.16
C PRO A 160 12.17 -8.72 -1.03
N GLU A 161 12.85 -9.85 -1.24
CA GLU A 161 14.07 -9.90 -2.07
C GLU A 161 13.81 -9.60 -3.55
N TYR A 162 12.59 -9.85 -4.03
CA TYR A 162 12.21 -9.56 -5.42
C TYR A 162 11.56 -8.18 -5.60
N ARG A 163 11.33 -7.43 -4.51
CA ARG A 163 10.87 -6.05 -4.56
C ARG A 163 11.99 -5.07 -4.85
N TYR A 164 11.65 -3.80 -5.06
CA TYR A 164 12.63 -2.72 -5.00
C TYR A 164 13.32 -2.71 -3.63
N GLN A 165 14.64 -2.51 -3.60
CA GLN A 165 15.42 -2.57 -2.35
C GLN A 165 15.48 -1.21 -1.64
N ASN A 166 15.03 -0.15 -2.29
CA ASN A 166 14.83 1.20 -1.75
C ASN A 166 13.70 1.90 -2.52
N ALA A 167 13.20 3.00 -1.95
CA ALA A 167 12.15 3.82 -2.55
C ALA A 167 12.68 4.86 -3.53
#